data_9de829c8a2ee1ca618cfa89244ca3644
#
_entry.id   9de829c8a2ee1ca618cfa89244ca3644
#
_cell.length_a   1.000
_cell.length_b   1.000
_cell.length_c   1.000
_cell.angle_alpha   90.00
_cell.angle_beta   90.00
_cell.angle_gamma   90.00
#
_symmetry.space_group_name_H-M   'P 1'
#
loop_
_entity.id
_entity.type
_entity.pdbx_description
1 polymer ?
#
loop_
_entity_poly.entity_id
_entity_poly.type
_entity_poly.pdbx_seq_one_letter_code
_entity_poly.pdbx_strand_id
1 'polypeptide(L)'
;MAEVNEDAACPFCKIIENDADESIIAQNLLAVSILDGFPLNPGHCLVMPRRHVSSFFDLEADEREAMFALLDLGKLLLDGSQRPDSYNIGINDGPMAGQTVGHCHMHLIPRFTGDVEDPRGGVRWVIPDKAKYWTE
;
A
#
# COMPACT_ATOMS: atom_id res chain seq x y z
N MET A 1 29.47 -13.99 9.71
CA MET A 1 28.03 -14.33 9.62
C MET A 1 27.50 -13.94 8.26
N ALA A 2 26.95 -14.89 7.56
CA ALA A 2 26.31 -14.55 6.32
C ALA A 2 25.07 -13.68 6.61
N GLU A 3 25.03 -12.52 6.03
CA GLU A 3 23.85 -11.68 6.15
C GLU A 3 22.69 -12.38 5.43
N VAL A 4 21.53 -12.35 6.06
CA VAL A 4 20.31 -12.79 5.38
C VAL A 4 20.06 -11.80 4.24
N ASN A 5 20.00 -12.33 3.02
CA ASN A 5 19.63 -11.51 1.89
C ASN A 5 18.12 -11.23 1.97
N GLU A 6 17.74 -10.13 2.60
CA GLU A 6 16.35 -9.75 2.77
C GLU A 6 15.65 -9.60 1.44
N ASP A 7 16.37 -9.15 0.40
CA ASP A 7 15.82 -9.03 -0.94
C ASP A 7 15.35 -10.38 -1.47
N ALA A 8 16.16 -11.42 -1.30
CA ALA A 8 15.84 -12.76 -1.78
C ALA A 8 14.63 -13.37 -1.06
N ALA A 9 14.44 -13.02 0.21
CA ALA A 9 13.31 -13.50 1.01
C ALA A 9 12.06 -12.61 0.88
N CYS A 10 12.18 -11.42 0.29
CA CYS A 10 11.11 -10.46 0.22
C CYS A 10 10.07 -10.86 -0.84
N PRO A 11 8.81 -11.04 -0.45
CA PRO A 11 7.77 -11.39 -1.43
C PRO A 11 7.55 -10.31 -2.47
N PHE A 12 7.76 -9.04 -2.13
CA PHE A 12 7.60 -7.93 -3.08
C PHE A 12 8.74 -7.87 -4.08
N CYS A 13 9.98 -8.11 -3.63
CA CYS A 13 11.11 -8.21 -4.55
C CYS A 13 10.89 -9.31 -5.59
N LYS A 14 10.34 -10.44 -5.17
CA LYS A 14 10.05 -11.55 -6.09
C LYS A 14 9.04 -11.17 -7.15
N ILE A 15 7.99 -10.43 -6.77
CA ILE A 15 6.99 -9.94 -7.72
C ILE A 15 7.61 -8.94 -8.67
N ILE A 16 8.39 -7.99 -8.16
CA ILE A 16 9.01 -6.93 -8.94
C ILE A 16 9.96 -7.51 -9.99
N GLU A 17 10.68 -8.57 -9.66
CA GLU A 17 11.61 -9.23 -10.57
C GLU A 17 10.92 -10.00 -11.69
N ASN A 18 9.64 -10.28 -11.57
CA ASN A 18 8.86 -11.04 -12.55
C ASN A 18 7.84 -10.14 -13.24
N ASP A 19 8.22 -9.56 -14.38
CA ASP A 19 7.34 -8.67 -15.15
C ASP A 19 6.02 -9.31 -15.57
N ALA A 20 5.96 -10.64 -15.61
CA ALA A 20 4.76 -11.38 -15.98
C ALA A 20 3.89 -11.74 -14.78
N ASP A 21 4.24 -11.31 -13.57
CA ASP A 21 3.43 -11.58 -12.39
C ASP A 21 2.04 -10.94 -12.53
N GLU A 22 1.02 -11.77 -12.34
CA GLU A 22 -0.38 -11.36 -12.56
C GLU A 22 -0.87 -10.30 -11.58
N SER A 23 -0.20 -10.15 -10.43
CA SER A 23 -0.59 -9.15 -9.44
C SER A 23 -0.19 -7.73 -9.84
N ILE A 24 0.75 -7.58 -10.77
CA ILE A 24 1.21 -6.24 -11.20
C ILE A 24 0.12 -5.57 -12.03
N ILE A 25 -0.31 -4.39 -11.59
CA ILE A 25 -1.35 -3.62 -12.27
C ILE A 25 -0.80 -2.39 -13.00
N ALA A 26 0.33 -1.86 -12.56
CA ALA A 26 0.97 -0.72 -13.19
C ALA A 26 2.42 -0.64 -12.72
N GLN A 27 3.27 0.01 -13.50
CA GLN A 27 4.65 0.22 -13.12
C GLN A 27 5.25 1.38 -13.89
N ASN A 28 6.29 1.96 -13.32
CA ASN A 28 7.11 2.97 -13.97
C ASN A 28 8.57 2.66 -13.69
N LEU A 29 9.46 3.60 -13.98
CA LEU A 29 10.90 3.36 -13.88
C LEU A 29 11.34 2.97 -12.45
N LEU A 30 10.75 3.58 -11.41
CA LEU A 30 11.21 3.42 -10.03
C LEU A 30 10.20 2.74 -9.12
N ALA A 31 8.98 2.51 -9.54
CA ALA A 31 7.93 1.98 -8.68
C ALA A 31 7.05 0.96 -9.40
N VAL A 32 6.36 0.14 -8.59
CA VAL A 32 5.44 -0.89 -9.06
C VAL A 32 4.18 -0.84 -8.22
N SER A 33 3.03 -1.05 -8.84
CA SER A 33 1.75 -1.19 -8.16
C SER A 33 1.21 -2.60 -8.37
N ILE A 34 0.78 -3.24 -7.29
CA ILE A 34 0.26 -4.61 -7.32
C ILE A 34 -1.08 -4.69 -6.60
N LEU A 35 -1.86 -5.72 -6.92
CA LEU A 35 -3.03 -6.06 -6.11
C LEU A 35 -2.55 -6.67 -4.80
N ASP A 36 -3.18 -6.27 -3.69
CA ASP A 36 -2.92 -6.89 -2.39
C ASP A 36 -3.41 -8.34 -2.43
N GLY A 37 -2.58 -9.27 -1.95
CA GLY A 37 -2.93 -10.69 -1.90
C GLY A 37 -4.04 -10.99 -0.88
N PHE A 38 -4.29 -10.08 0.06
CA PHE A 38 -5.32 -10.20 1.09
C PHE A 38 -6.18 -8.94 1.10
N PRO A 39 -6.90 -8.65 0.01
CA PRO A 39 -7.56 -7.36 -0.15
C PRO A 39 -8.65 -7.15 0.90
N LEU A 40 -8.70 -5.94 1.44
CA LEU A 40 -9.77 -5.55 2.37
C LEU A 40 -11.07 -5.30 1.63
N ASN A 41 -10.98 -4.77 0.42
CA ASN A 41 -12.09 -4.57 -0.50
C ASN A 41 -11.61 -4.83 -1.92
N PRO A 42 -12.50 -5.10 -2.86
CA PRO A 42 -12.10 -5.29 -4.26
C PRO A 42 -11.31 -4.09 -4.79
N GLY A 43 -10.15 -4.35 -5.36
CA GLY A 43 -9.28 -3.33 -5.90
C GLY A 43 -8.22 -2.79 -4.95
N HIS A 44 -8.20 -3.26 -3.68
CA HIS A 44 -7.16 -2.87 -2.73
C HIS A 44 -5.78 -3.18 -3.33
N CYS A 45 -4.96 -2.16 -3.48
CA CYS A 45 -3.65 -2.32 -4.11
C CYS A 45 -2.55 -1.67 -3.27
N LEU A 46 -1.32 -2.03 -3.62
CA LEU A 46 -0.11 -1.56 -2.97
C LEU A 46 0.76 -0.88 -4.00
N VAL A 47 1.41 0.20 -3.59
CA VAL A 47 2.40 0.89 -4.41
C VAL A 47 3.73 0.83 -3.68
N MET A 48 4.79 0.44 -4.36
CA MET A 48 6.08 0.22 -3.74
C MET A 48 7.23 0.66 -4.64
N PRO A 49 8.38 1.02 -4.06
CA PRO A 49 9.57 1.28 -4.85
C PRO A 49 10.11 -0.05 -5.39
N ARG A 50 10.83 -0.01 -6.52
CA ARG A 50 11.52 -1.21 -7.02
C ARG A 50 12.67 -1.59 -6.11
N ARG A 51 13.37 -0.59 -5.57
CA ARG A 51 14.50 -0.81 -4.66
C ARG A 51 13.99 -1.37 -3.33
N HIS A 52 14.67 -2.38 -2.81
CA HIS A 52 14.33 -2.93 -1.49
C HIS A 52 14.77 -1.96 -0.40
N VAL A 53 13.82 -1.24 0.15
CA VAL A 53 14.04 -0.32 1.27
C VAL A 53 12.85 -0.44 2.21
N SER A 54 13.14 -0.56 3.50
CA SER A 54 12.11 -0.83 4.49
C SER A 54 11.27 0.39 4.84
N SER A 55 11.93 1.53 5.02
CA SER A 55 11.26 2.75 5.52
C SER A 55 10.97 3.72 4.39
N PHE A 56 9.76 4.29 4.44
CA PHE A 56 9.36 5.37 3.55
C PHE A 56 10.33 6.57 3.64
N PHE A 57 10.86 6.80 4.83
CA PHE A 57 11.75 7.94 5.08
C PHE A 57 13.14 7.77 4.47
N ASP A 58 13.50 6.56 4.07
CA ASP A 58 14.75 6.26 3.39
C ASP A 58 14.63 6.28 1.87
N LEU A 59 13.44 6.60 1.34
CA LEU A 59 13.24 6.74 -0.10
C LEU A 59 13.88 8.03 -0.60
N GLU A 60 14.40 7.97 -1.83
CA GLU A 60 14.82 9.16 -2.56
C GLU A 60 13.59 9.95 -3.02
N ALA A 61 13.77 11.24 -3.29
CA ALA A 61 12.66 12.10 -3.71
C ALA A 61 12.00 11.61 -5.01
N ASP A 62 12.79 11.15 -5.96
CA ASP A 62 12.28 10.63 -7.24
C ASP A 62 11.53 9.30 -7.08
N GLU A 63 11.91 8.50 -6.08
CA GLU A 63 11.16 7.28 -5.75
C GLU A 63 9.78 7.61 -5.21
N ARG A 64 9.69 8.60 -4.34
CA ARG A 64 8.39 9.06 -3.81
C ARG A 64 7.50 9.60 -4.92
N GLU A 65 8.06 10.40 -5.82
CA GLU A 65 7.32 10.91 -6.98
C GLU A 65 6.79 9.78 -7.85
N ALA A 66 7.62 8.77 -8.10
CA ALA A 66 7.23 7.61 -8.89
C ALA A 66 6.07 6.84 -8.22
N MET A 67 6.13 6.68 -6.90
CA MET A 67 5.05 6.03 -6.15
C MET A 67 3.76 6.85 -6.20
N PHE A 68 3.85 8.16 -6.03
CA PHE A 68 2.67 9.03 -6.08
C PHE A 68 2.03 9.03 -7.47
N ALA A 69 2.83 8.96 -8.54
CA ALA A 69 2.31 8.83 -9.90
C ALA A 69 1.49 7.56 -10.06
N LEU A 70 1.95 6.44 -9.48
CA LEU A 70 1.19 5.18 -9.52
C LEU A 70 -0.03 5.20 -8.60
N LEU A 71 0.02 5.95 -7.50
CA LEU A 71 -1.14 6.16 -6.64
C LEU A 71 -2.25 6.87 -7.42
N ASP A 72 -1.91 7.95 -8.11
CA ASP A 72 -2.85 8.72 -8.93
C ASP A 72 -3.45 7.86 -10.04
N LEU A 73 -2.61 7.07 -10.71
CA LEU A 73 -3.06 6.15 -11.75
C LEU A 73 -3.99 5.08 -11.16
N GLY A 74 -3.63 4.54 -10.00
CA GLY A 74 -4.43 3.54 -9.30
C GLY A 74 -5.84 4.05 -9.00
N LYS A 75 -5.93 5.27 -8.48
CA LYS A 75 -7.22 5.90 -8.24
C LYS A 75 -8.04 6.03 -9.53
N LEU A 76 -7.40 6.51 -10.60
CA LEU A 76 -8.06 6.66 -11.89
C LEU A 76 -8.64 5.34 -12.38
N LEU A 77 -7.85 4.27 -12.30
CA LEU A 77 -8.27 2.93 -12.74
C LEU A 77 -9.41 2.39 -11.86
N LEU A 78 -9.30 2.56 -10.55
CA LEU A 78 -10.32 2.08 -9.60
C LEU A 78 -11.62 2.85 -9.70
N ASP A 79 -11.57 4.16 -9.94
CA ASP A 79 -12.77 4.96 -10.16
C ASP A 79 -13.58 4.42 -11.35
N GLY A 80 -12.90 3.93 -12.38
CA GLY A 80 -13.56 3.36 -13.56
C GLY A 80 -14.04 1.93 -13.37
N SER A 81 -13.29 1.09 -12.64
CA SER A 81 -13.56 -0.34 -12.56
C SER A 81 -14.39 -0.75 -11.35
N GLN A 82 -14.13 -0.16 -10.18
CA GLN A 82 -14.79 -0.54 -8.92
C GLN A 82 -15.77 0.51 -8.42
N ARG A 83 -15.60 1.75 -8.86
CA ARG A 83 -16.48 2.88 -8.49
C ARG A 83 -16.64 3.03 -6.97
N PRO A 84 -15.53 3.11 -6.21
CA PRO A 84 -15.65 3.26 -4.77
C PRO A 84 -16.18 4.64 -4.38
N ASP A 85 -16.71 4.73 -3.17
CA ASP A 85 -17.21 5.99 -2.63
C ASP A 85 -16.08 6.86 -2.06
N SER A 86 -15.02 6.22 -1.56
CA SER A 86 -13.91 6.90 -0.90
C SER A 86 -12.67 6.03 -0.93
N TYR A 87 -11.57 6.54 -0.40
CA TYR A 87 -10.30 5.82 -0.31
C TYR A 87 -9.64 6.05 1.04
N ASN A 88 -8.98 5.02 1.56
CA ASN A 88 -7.94 5.19 2.55
C ASN A 88 -6.59 4.97 1.88
N ILE A 89 -5.63 5.82 2.22
CA ILE A 89 -4.26 5.76 1.73
C ILE A 89 -3.38 5.72 2.95
N GLY A 90 -2.44 4.77 3.02
CA GLY A 90 -1.62 4.68 4.20
C GLY A 90 -0.38 3.84 4.03
N ILE A 91 0.59 4.12 4.90
CA ILE A 91 1.86 3.41 4.98
C ILE A 91 2.06 3.02 6.44
N ASN A 92 2.44 1.75 6.66
CA ASN A 92 2.90 1.31 7.96
C ASN A 92 4.43 1.35 7.93
N ASP A 93 5.02 2.24 8.69
CA ASP A 93 6.47 2.43 8.70
C ASP A 93 7.04 1.92 10.01
N GLY A 94 7.63 0.74 9.98
CA GLY A 94 8.20 0.08 11.14
C GLY A 94 7.29 -0.97 11.77
N PRO A 95 7.87 -1.95 12.49
CA PRO A 95 7.11 -3.05 13.09
C PRO A 95 6.04 -2.60 14.08
N MET A 96 6.31 -1.56 14.87
CA MET A 96 5.35 -1.08 15.87
C MET A 96 4.18 -0.34 15.24
N ALA A 97 4.31 0.05 13.96
CA ALA A 97 3.21 0.63 13.19
C ALA A 97 2.44 -0.43 12.38
N GLY A 98 2.86 -1.70 12.48
CA GLY A 98 2.19 -2.81 11.81
C GLY A 98 2.82 -3.26 10.51
N GLN A 99 4.03 -2.81 10.20
CA GLN A 99 4.72 -3.25 9.00
C GLN A 99 5.16 -4.71 9.15
N THR A 100 4.63 -5.58 8.29
CA THR A 100 4.93 -7.02 8.32
C THR A 100 5.87 -7.45 7.21
N VAL A 101 5.97 -6.69 6.13
CA VAL A 101 6.92 -6.93 5.04
C VAL A 101 7.91 -5.78 5.04
N GLY A 102 9.20 -6.10 5.13
CA GLY A 102 10.29 -5.11 5.26
C GLY A 102 10.68 -4.46 3.94
N HIS A 103 9.70 -4.16 3.12
CA HIS A 103 9.82 -3.45 1.85
C HIS A 103 8.72 -2.39 1.86
N CYS A 104 9.10 -1.13 1.82
CA CYS A 104 8.18 -0.01 1.92
C CYS A 104 7.03 -0.16 0.92
N HIS A 105 5.81 0.03 1.38
CA HIS A 105 4.64 -0.02 0.49
C HIS A 105 3.53 0.86 1.02
N MET A 106 2.78 1.43 0.09
CA MET A 106 1.66 2.31 0.37
C MET A 106 0.38 1.61 -0.06
N HIS A 107 -0.59 1.55 0.85
CA HIS A 107 -1.91 1.00 0.57
C HIS A 107 -2.78 2.04 -0.12
N LEU A 108 -3.51 1.61 -1.14
CA LEU A 108 -4.64 2.34 -1.70
C LEU A 108 -5.86 1.44 -1.54
N ILE A 109 -6.74 1.81 -0.63
CA ILE A 109 -7.87 0.97 -0.24
C ILE A 109 -9.17 1.65 -0.68
N PRO A 110 -9.85 1.08 -1.69
CA PRO A 110 -11.16 1.59 -2.07
C PRO A 110 -12.18 1.28 -0.97
N ARG A 111 -12.99 2.28 -0.64
CA ARG A 111 -13.98 2.18 0.41
C ARG A 111 -15.37 2.34 -0.17
N PHE A 112 -16.28 1.52 0.34
CA PHE A 112 -17.65 1.46 -0.15
C PHE A 112 -18.62 1.71 0.99
N THR A 113 -19.72 2.40 0.71
CA THR A 113 -20.78 2.60 1.69
C THR A 113 -21.19 1.25 2.27
N GLY A 114 -21.16 1.14 3.60
CA GLY A 114 -21.57 -0.07 4.30
C GLY A 114 -20.47 -1.14 4.46
N ASP A 115 -19.26 -0.89 4.00
CA ASP A 115 -18.17 -1.87 4.18
C ASP A 115 -17.77 -2.02 5.66
N VAL A 116 -17.98 -0.99 6.45
CA VAL A 116 -17.95 -1.05 7.92
C VAL A 116 -19.15 -0.28 8.45
N GLU A 117 -19.53 -0.52 9.70
CA GLU A 117 -20.71 0.11 10.31
C GLU A 117 -20.54 1.63 10.44
N ASP A 118 -19.40 2.07 10.97
CA ASP A 118 -19.09 3.49 11.15
C ASP A 118 -17.66 3.75 10.72
N PRO A 119 -17.44 4.38 9.54
CA PRO A 119 -16.09 4.59 9.02
C PRO A 119 -15.35 5.77 9.63
N ARG A 120 -16.00 6.56 10.48
CA ARG A 120 -15.37 7.76 11.03
C ARG A 120 -14.07 7.43 11.77
N GLY A 121 -13.11 8.31 11.64
CA GLY A 121 -11.80 8.18 12.27
C GLY A 121 -10.75 7.53 11.38
N GLY A 122 -11.14 6.61 10.49
CA GLY A 122 -10.22 6.01 9.52
C GLY A 122 -8.90 5.59 10.11
N VAL A 123 -7.83 6.31 9.77
CA VAL A 123 -6.46 6.04 10.23
C VAL A 123 -6.34 6.00 11.75
N ARG A 124 -7.21 6.72 12.47
CA ARG A 124 -7.16 6.74 13.94
C ARG A 124 -7.42 5.39 14.59
N TRP A 125 -8.03 4.45 13.84
CA TRP A 125 -8.31 3.12 14.36
C TRP A 125 -7.07 2.27 14.57
N VAL A 126 -5.88 2.79 14.22
CA VAL A 126 -4.62 2.14 14.61
C VAL A 126 -4.47 2.07 16.14
N ILE A 127 -5.12 2.95 16.88
CA ILE A 127 -5.23 2.88 18.36
C ILE A 127 -6.73 2.89 18.67
N PRO A 128 -7.36 1.71 18.73
CA PRO A 128 -8.82 1.62 18.86
C PRO A 128 -9.40 2.37 20.06
N ASP A 129 -8.73 2.31 21.20
CA ASP A 129 -9.22 2.95 22.42
C ASP A 129 -9.29 4.47 22.32
N LYS A 130 -8.59 5.07 21.38
CA LYS A 130 -8.50 6.52 21.21
C LYS A 130 -9.02 6.98 19.87
N ALA A 131 -9.50 6.07 19.04
CA ALA A 131 -9.92 6.40 17.68
C ALA A 131 -11.11 7.36 17.68
N LYS A 132 -12.07 7.12 18.55
CA LYS A 132 -13.32 7.86 18.57
C LYS A 132 -13.19 9.13 19.41
N TYR A 133 -13.37 10.30 18.79
CA TYR A 133 -13.36 11.59 19.49
C TYR A 133 -14.68 12.36 19.36
N TRP A 134 -15.63 11.81 18.64
CA TRP A 134 -16.98 12.38 18.47
C TRP A 134 -17.94 11.78 19.49
N THR A 135 -19.04 12.47 19.74
CA THR A 135 -19.98 12.11 20.80
C THR A 135 -21.18 11.31 20.35
N GLU A 136 -21.33 11.10 19.03
CA GLU A 136 -22.47 10.33 18.52
C GLU A 136 -22.12 9.42 17.35
#